data_a7618039137adfeb21ed7c5e88982eed
#
_entry.id   a7618039137adfeb21ed7c5e88982eed
#
_cell.length_a   1.000
_cell.length_b   1.000
_cell.length_c   1.000
_cell.angle_alpha   90.00
_cell.angle_beta   90.00
_cell.angle_gamma   90.00
#
_symmetry.space_group_name_H-M   'P 1'
#
loop_
_entity.id
_entity.type
_entity.pdbx_description
1 polymer ?
#
loop_
_entity_poly.entity_id
_entity_poly.type
_entity_poly.pdbx_seq_one_letter_code
_entity_poly.pdbx_strand_id
1 'polypeptide(L)'
;MVAAGEAFAVVQAEPRPGGLSLGSMAVFRSGLLVLTTPLTSLAPRLAPILTSAARLVNHTLYVHLQPGMSLGGPAQPQSSPVQATFEVIDFITHLYAGADVHRHLDVRILLTNIRTKSFLPPLTSSVQNLAHPPEVVLTDFQTLDGSQYNPAKQQLERYATSCYSCCPQLSSVLLYPDYGPGVLPVGSLDVPLPSTISPASPVGRSAKQPVRGHQRGAVGGTFDRLHNAHKVLLSVACLLAQEQLVVGVADKDLLKSKLLPELLQPYAERVEHLSEFLVDIKPSLTFDIIPLLDPYGPAGSDPSLEFLVVSEETYRGGMAVNRFRLENDLEELTLYQIQLLKDLNHKENEEDKVSSSSFRQQMLGNLLRPPHKRPELPPGFYVIGLTGISGSGKSSVAQRLKGLGAYVIDSDHLGHRAYAPGGPAYQPVVEAFGTDILHKDGIINRKVLGSRVFGNKKQLKILTDIMWPVIAKLAREEMEQAMAEGKHVCVIDAAMLLEAGWQNMVHEVWTVVIPETEAVRRIVERDGLSEDAAQSRLQSQMSGQQLVDQSHVVLSTLWEPHVTQRQVEKAWALLQKRISEAPSGP
;
A
#
# COMPACT_ATOMS: atom_id res chain seq x y z
N MET A 1 -19.05 15.83 26.75
CA MET A 1 -18.67 17.05 27.50
C MET A 1 -17.18 17.22 27.41
N VAL A 2 -16.82 18.29 26.74
CA VAL A 2 -15.59 19.07 26.78
C VAL A 2 -14.30 18.37 26.31
N ALA A 3 -13.97 18.58 25.03
CA ALA A 3 -12.61 18.59 24.54
C ALA A 3 -12.15 20.04 24.50
N ALA A 4 -11.11 20.35 25.25
CA ALA A 4 -10.44 21.64 25.22
C ALA A 4 -9.58 21.74 23.97
N GLY A 5 -9.85 22.76 23.15
CA GLY A 5 -9.00 23.14 22.03
C GLY A 5 -7.81 23.94 22.53
N GLU A 6 -6.62 23.48 22.29
CA GLU A 6 -5.42 24.30 22.39
C GLU A 6 -5.20 25.08 21.09
N ALA A 7 -5.27 26.41 21.22
CA ALA A 7 -4.99 27.34 20.15
C ALA A 7 -3.48 27.40 19.88
N PHE A 8 -3.07 27.02 18.68
CA PHE A 8 -1.69 27.21 18.23
C PHE A 8 -1.48 28.64 17.74
N ALA A 9 -0.53 29.30 18.36
CA ALA A 9 -0.11 30.66 18.02
C ALA A 9 0.57 30.70 16.65
N VAL A 10 0.11 31.63 15.81
CA VAL A 10 0.73 31.94 14.50
C VAL A 10 2.05 32.63 14.76
N VAL A 11 3.16 31.98 14.40
CA VAL A 11 4.47 32.61 14.38
C VAL A 11 4.69 33.22 13.00
N GLN A 12 4.67 34.55 12.92
CA GLN A 12 5.12 35.31 11.76
C GLN A 12 6.65 35.19 11.67
N ALA A 13 7.16 34.59 10.61
CA ALA A 13 8.57 34.56 10.27
C ALA A 13 8.88 35.69 9.28
N GLU A 14 9.54 36.73 9.73
CA GLU A 14 10.19 37.75 8.86
C GLU A 14 11.46 37.14 8.23
N PRO A 15 11.75 37.42 6.95
CA PRO A 15 12.97 36.94 6.32
C PRO A 15 14.16 37.78 6.75
N ARG A 16 15.11 37.19 7.50
CA ARG A 16 16.48 37.76 7.68
C ARG A 16 17.47 36.94 6.86
N PRO A 17 18.41 37.56 6.17
CA PRO A 17 19.50 36.87 5.47
C PRO A 17 20.54 36.38 6.48
N GLY A 18 20.73 35.05 6.56
CA GLY A 18 21.83 34.44 7.30
C GLY A 18 21.38 33.55 8.44
N GLY A 19 21.52 32.23 8.27
CA GLY A 19 21.53 31.22 9.34
C GLY A 19 20.15 30.73 9.78
N LEU A 20 19.64 29.67 9.16
CA LEU A 20 18.39 28.98 9.57
C LEU A 20 18.61 28.21 10.88
N SER A 21 18.09 28.74 11.98
CA SER A 21 17.73 27.98 13.16
C SER A 21 16.50 27.16 12.82
N LEU A 22 16.53 25.84 13.02
CA LEU A 22 15.39 24.93 12.92
C LEU A 22 14.35 25.23 14.01
N GLY A 23 13.54 26.28 13.81
CA GLY A 23 12.29 26.48 14.50
C GLY A 23 11.25 25.50 13.94
N SER A 24 10.44 24.88 14.80
CA SER A 24 9.37 23.97 14.41
C SER A 24 8.43 24.63 13.39
N MET A 25 8.57 24.27 12.11
CA MET A 25 7.61 24.68 11.08
C MET A 25 6.27 24.02 11.38
N ALA A 26 5.18 24.81 11.33
CA ALA A 26 3.84 24.25 11.42
C ALA A 26 3.64 23.27 10.25
N VAL A 27 3.31 22.02 10.58
CA VAL A 27 3.02 20.97 9.60
C VAL A 27 1.52 20.84 9.47
N PHE A 28 1.01 21.01 8.24
CA PHE A 28 -0.41 20.92 7.90
C PHE A 28 -0.74 19.50 7.48
N ARG A 29 -1.96 19.05 7.77
CA ARG A 29 -2.42 17.74 7.35
C ARG A 29 -2.73 17.70 5.86
N SER A 30 -3.36 18.75 5.34
CA SER A 30 -3.77 18.86 3.93
C SER A 30 -3.38 20.20 3.33
N GLY A 31 -3.02 20.19 2.05
CA GLY A 31 -2.58 21.39 1.33
C GLY A 31 -3.08 21.42 -0.11
N LEU A 32 -3.20 22.66 -0.65
CA LEU A 32 -3.47 22.92 -2.07
C LEU A 32 -2.25 23.64 -2.68
N LEU A 33 -1.58 23.02 -3.61
CA LEU A 33 -0.48 23.59 -4.38
C LEU A 33 -0.99 24.16 -5.70
N VAL A 34 -0.99 25.48 -5.85
CA VAL A 34 -1.35 26.19 -7.08
C VAL A 34 -0.08 26.47 -7.87
N LEU A 35 0.07 25.80 -9.03
CA LEU A 35 1.22 25.92 -9.91
C LEU A 35 0.96 26.99 -10.97
N THR A 36 1.74 28.06 -10.94
CA THR A 36 1.61 29.24 -11.81
C THR A 36 2.64 29.27 -12.93
N THR A 37 3.75 28.53 -12.79
CA THR A 37 4.78 28.39 -13.82
C THR A 37 4.22 27.76 -15.10
N PRO A 38 4.55 28.27 -16.31
CA PRO A 38 4.19 27.63 -17.57
C PRO A 38 4.65 26.19 -17.66
N LEU A 39 3.83 25.30 -18.24
CA LEU A 39 4.08 23.86 -18.31
C LEU A 39 5.45 23.52 -18.91
N THR A 40 5.86 24.22 -19.97
CA THR A 40 7.16 24.05 -20.66
C THR A 40 8.36 24.23 -19.73
N SER A 41 8.22 25.04 -18.68
CA SER A 41 9.29 25.34 -17.71
C SER A 41 9.10 24.63 -16.38
N LEU A 42 7.99 23.89 -16.21
CA LEU A 42 7.59 23.33 -14.92
C LEU A 42 8.32 22.01 -14.61
N ALA A 43 8.56 21.16 -15.61
CA ALA A 43 9.15 19.83 -15.41
C ALA A 43 10.46 19.83 -14.58
N PRO A 44 11.48 20.64 -14.90
CA PRO A 44 12.72 20.68 -14.11
C PRO A 44 12.56 21.30 -12.71
N ARG A 45 11.47 22.03 -12.47
CA ARG A 45 11.20 22.73 -11.20
C ARG A 45 10.32 21.91 -10.26
N LEU A 46 9.68 20.88 -10.76
CA LEU A 46 8.62 20.16 -10.04
C LEU A 46 9.15 19.44 -8.80
N ALA A 47 10.29 18.75 -8.89
CA ALA A 47 10.87 18.03 -7.76
C ALA A 47 11.24 18.95 -6.58
N PRO A 48 11.94 20.08 -6.76
CA PRO A 48 12.17 21.06 -5.69
C PRO A 48 10.88 21.66 -5.10
N ILE A 49 9.87 21.92 -5.94
CA ILE A 49 8.56 22.43 -5.49
C ILE A 49 7.87 21.40 -4.59
N LEU A 50 7.78 20.14 -5.04
CA LEU A 50 7.20 19.04 -4.26
C LEU A 50 7.95 18.80 -2.95
N THR A 51 9.28 18.86 -2.97
CA THR A 51 10.10 18.74 -1.76
C THR A 51 9.82 19.86 -0.77
N SER A 52 9.63 21.09 -1.24
CA SER A 52 9.28 22.23 -0.39
C SER A 52 7.86 22.10 0.18
N ALA A 53 6.90 21.62 -0.63
CA ALA A 53 5.53 21.37 -0.19
C ALA A 53 5.46 20.21 0.83
N ALA A 54 6.22 19.12 0.62
CA ALA A 54 6.27 17.95 1.50
C ALA A 54 6.86 18.24 2.89
N ARG A 55 7.58 19.37 3.07
CA ARG A 55 8.03 19.84 4.39
C ARG A 55 6.91 20.52 5.19
N LEU A 56 5.85 20.96 4.53
CA LEU A 56 4.76 21.72 5.11
C LEU A 56 3.48 20.89 5.23
N VAL A 57 3.30 19.89 4.36
CA VAL A 57 2.11 19.02 4.32
C VAL A 57 2.53 17.58 4.57
N ASN A 58 1.80 16.87 5.44
CA ASN A 58 2.19 15.52 5.86
C ASN A 58 1.20 14.41 5.47
N HIS A 59 0.05 14.73 4.86
CA HIS A 59 -0.93 13.71 4.46
C HIS A 59 -1.41 13.88 3.02
N THR A 60 -2.23 14.89 2.69
CA THR A 60 -2.79 15.04 1.33
C THR A 60 -2.37 16.37 0.69
N LEU A 61 -1.82 16.30 -0.52
CA LEU A 61 -1.45 17.46 -1.32
C LEU A 61 -2.23 17.47 -2.63
N TYR A 62 -3.19 18.39 -2.74
CA TYR A 62 -3.86 18.68 -4.00
C TYR A 62 -2.98 19.57 -4.87
N VAL A 63 -2.93 19.29 -6.16
CA VAL A 63 -2.15 20.08 -7.14
C VAL A 63 -3.10 20.65 -8.18
N HIS A 64 -3.14 21.98 -8.28
CA HIS A 64 -3.96 22.71 -9.22
C HIS A 64 -3.07 23.48 -10.22
N LEU A 65 -3.30 23.24 -11.52
CA LEU A 65 -2.58 23.91 -12.59
C LEU A 65 -3.27 25.21 -12.97
N GLN A 66 -2.55 26.33 -12.85
CA GLN A 66 -3.01 27.66 -13.31
C GLN A 66 -1.84 28.41 -13.97
N PRO A 67 -1.32 27.93 -15.13
CA PRO A 67 -0.18 28.53 -15.80
C PRO A 67 -0.42 30.00 -16.15
N GLY A 68 0.56 30.85 -15.85
CA GLY A 68 0.50 32.29 -16.14
C GLY A 68 -0.36 33.11 -15.18
N MET A 69 -0.84 32.54 -14.09
CA MET A 69 -1.56 33.28 -13.05
C MET A 69 -0.60 34.28 -12.37
N SER A 70 -1.06 35.54 -12.23
CA SER A 70 -0.35 36.58 -11.49
C SER A 70 -1.07 36.90 -10.18
N LEU A 71 -0.33 36.96 -9.09
CA LEU A 71 -0.82 37.32 -7.74
C LEU A 71 -0.37 38.73 -7.30
N GLY A 72 0.22 39.50 -8.19
CA GLY A 72 0.72 40.86 -7.87
C GLY A 72 -0.10 42.01 -8.42
N GLY A 73 -1.17 41.74 -9.17
CA GLY A 73 -2.00 42.75 -9.84
C GLY A 73 -3.21 43.22 -9.03
N PRO A 74 -3.84 44.35 -9.42
CA PRO A 74 -5.04 44.86 -8.76
C PRO A 74 -6.29 43.99 -9.02
N ALA A 75 -6.27 43.14 -10.06
CA ALA A 75 -7.41 42.29 -10.43
C ALA A 75 -7.42 41.00 -9.56
N GLN A 76 -8.64 40.59 -9.19
CA GLN A 76 -8.79 39.32 -8.49
C GLN A 76 -8.46 38.16 -9.44
N PRO A 77 -7.55 37.25 -9.05
CA PRO A 77 -7.21 36.10 -9.89
C PRO A 77 -8.45 35.19 -10.07
N GLN A 78 -8.66 34.77 -11.32
CA GLN A 78 -9.77 33.89 -11.69
C GLN A 78 -9.21 32.58 -12.24
N SER A 79 -9.92 31.48 -12.02
CA SER A 79 -9.58 30.21 -12.64
C SER A 79 -9.82 30.29 -14.15
N SER A 80 -8.78 29.97 -14.91
CA SER A 80 -8.87 29.88 -16.37
C SER A 80 -8.73 28.42 -16.82
N PRO A 81 -9.47 28.04 -17.88
CA PRO A 81 -9.35 26.68 -18.40
C PRO A 81 -7.97 26.45 -19.01
N VAL A 82 -7.39 25.28 -18.69
CA VAL A 82 -6.15 24.78 -19.29
C VAL A 82 -6.54 23.79 -20.40
N GLN A 83 -5.96 23.96 -21.61
CA GLN A 83 -6.19 23.02 -22.70
C GLN A 83 -5.52 21.69 -22.40
N ALA A 84 -6.25 20.60 -22.49
CA ALA A 84 -5.70 19.25 -22.40
C ALA A 84 -4.85 18.96 -23.65
N THR A 85 -3.53 18.81 -23.45
CA THR A 85 -2.54 18.52 -24.47
C THR A 85 -1.69 17.31 -24.05
N PHE A 86 -0.88 16.79 -24.94
CA PHE A 86 0.09 15.75 -24.57
C PHE A 86 1.09 16.26 -23.53
N GLU A 87 1.43 17.55 -23.53
CA GLU A 87 2.27 18.17 -22.49
C GLU A 87 1.63 18.08 -21.08
N VAL A 88 0.30 18.17 -20.99
CA VAL A 88 -0.42 17.97 -19.72
C VAL A 88 -0.35 16.50 -19.27
N ILE A 89 -0.43 15.53 -20.19
CA ILE A 89 -0.26 14.11 -19.87
C ILE A 89 1.17 13.84 -19.37
N ASP A 90 2.17 14.40 -20.04
CA ASP A 90 3.57 14.30 -19.63
C ASP A 90 3.78 14.94 -18.24
N PHE A 91 3.16 16.10 -18.01
CA PHE A 91 3.18 16.75 -16.69
C PHE A 91 2.57 15.85 -15.60
N ILE A 92 1.42 15.22 -15.85
CA ILE A 92 0.79 14.28 -14.89
C ILE A 92 1.77 13.15 -14.53
N THR A 93 2.43 12.59 -15.53
CA THR A 93 3.43 11.53 -15.33
C THR A 93 4.61 12.00 -14.49
N HIS A 94 5.18 13.18 -14.80
CA HIS A 94 6.29 13.76 -14.05
C HIS A 94 5.89 14.15 -12.62
N LEU A 95 4.67 14.65 -12.41
CA LEU A 95 4.15 14.98 -11.09
C LEU A 95 4.16 13.76 -10.17
N TYR A 96 3.57 12.66 -10.63
CA TYR A 96 3.48 11.45 -9.83
C TYR A 96 4.82 10.72 -9.69
N ALA A 97 5.69 10.79 -10.70
CA ALA A 97 7.06 10.30 -10.58
C ALA A 97 7.85 11.09 -9.53
N GLY A 98 7.74 12.42 -9.53
CA GLY A 98 8.37 13.28 -8.50
C GLY A 98 7.77 13.09 -7.11
N ALA A 99 6.46 12.81 -7.01
CA ALA A 99 5.78 12.54 -5.76
C ALA A 99 6.19 11.21 -5.12
N ASP A 100 6.71 10.24 -5.89
CA ASP A 100 7.10 8.92 -5.37
C ASP A 100 8.28 8.98 -4.39
N VAL A 101 9.08 10.02 -4.45
CA VAL A 101 10.15 10.31 -3.45
C VAL A 101 9.54 10.62 -2.07
N HIS A 102 8.32 11.16 -2.04
CA HIS A 102 7.60 11.57 -0.83
C HIS A 102 6.41 10.62 -0.55
N ARG A 103 6.66 9.32 -0.41
CA ARG A 103 5.63 8.24 -0.29
C ARG A 103 4.68 8.40 0.88
N HIS A 104 4.99 9.26 1.86
CA HIS A 104 4.08 9.59 2.96
C HIS A 104 2.97 10.56 2.54
N LEU A 105 3.13 11.22 1.38
CA LEU A 105 2.23 12.25 0.90
C LEU A 105 1.31 11.71 -0.20
N ASP A 106 0.01 11.79 0.02
CA ASP A 106 -1.01 11.48 -0.98
C ASP A 106 -1.19 12.69 -1.93
N VAL A 107 -0.50 12.66 -3.06
CA VAL A 107 -0.59 13.73 -4.08
C VAL A 107 -1.76 13.44 -5.02
N ARG A 108 -2.63 14.46 -5.27
CA ARG A 108 -3.81 14.39 -6.14
C ARG A 108 -3.87 15.59 -7.09
N ILE A 109 -3.75 15.37 -8.39
CA ILE A 109 -3.96 16.45 -9.37
C ILE A 109 -5.44 16.75 -9.57
N LEU A 110 -5.81 18.02 -9.53
CA LEU A 110 -7.19 18.46 -9.80
C LEU A 110 -7.36 18.76 -11.29
N LEU A 111 -8.32 18.11 -11.93
CA LEU A 111 -8.53 18.16 -13.38
C LEU A 111 -9.73 19.03 -13.78
N THR A 112 -10.39 19.69 -12.83
CA THR A 112 -11.65 20.42 -13.05
C THR A 112 -11.52 21.57 -14.04
N ASN A 113 -10.38 22.27 -14.04
CA ASN A 113 -10.10 23.35 -14.99
C ASN A 113 -9.37 22.88 -16.27
N ILE A 114 -9.03 21.59 -16.40
CA ILE A 114 -8.35 21.05 -17.58
C ILE A 114 -9.39 20.45 -18.55
N ARG A 115 -9.42 20.93 -19.80
CA ARG A 115 -10.47 20.61 -20.76
C ARG A 115 -9.93 20.12 -22.09
N THR A 116 -10.61 19.13 -22.69
CA THR A 116 -10.31 18.60 -24.02
C THR A 116 -10.98 19.41 -25.15
N LYS A 117 -12.05 20.20 -24.84
CA LYS A 117 -12.74 21.06 -25.81
C LYS A 117 -12.62 22.53 -25.39
N SER A 118 -12.36 23.40 -26.37
CA SER A 118 -12.19 24.86 -26.17
C SER A 118 -13.50 25.61 -25.88
N PHE A 119 -14.67 25.02 -26.18
CA PHE A 119 -15.98 25.68 -26.16
C PHE A 119 -16.99 25.00 -25.22
N LEU A 120 -16.63 24.85 -23.95
CA LEU A 120 -17.64 24.57 -22.93
C LEU A 120 -17.95 25.85 -22.17
N PRO A 121 -19.24 26.05 -21.73
CA PRO A 121 -19.60 27.23 -20.96
C PRO A 121 -18.67 27.40 -19.75
N PRO A 122 -18.50 28.65 -19.28
CA PRO A 122 -17.73 28.90 -18.08
C PRO A 122 -18.23 27.97 -16.96
N LEU A 123 -17.32 27.49 -16.15
CA LEU A 123 -17.66 26.69 -14.96
C LEU A 123 -18.70 27.50 -14.17
N THR A 124 -19.88 26.93 -13.99
CA THR A 124 -20.80 27.46 -12.96
C THR A 124 -19.98 27.46 -11.67
N SER A 125 -19.93 28.60 -11.00
CA SER A 125 -19.07 28.91 -9.86
C SER A 125 -19.47 28.14 -8.60
N SER A 126 -19.52 26.83 -8.70
CA SER A 126 -19.67 25.96 -7.52
C SER A 126 -18.30 25.59 -6.99
N VAL A 127 -18.06 25.95 -5.74
CA VAL A 127 -16.87 25.52 -5.00
C VAL A 127 -16.79 24.00 -4.99
N GLN A 128 -15.68 23.43 -5.46
CA GLN A 128 -15.48 21.98 -5.44
C GLN A 128 -15.22 21.50 -4.02
N ASN A 129 -15.99 20.51 -3.57
CA ASN A 129 -15.72 19.82 -2.32
C ASN A 129 -14.57 18.82 -2.50
N LEU A 130 -13.65 18.82 -1.55
CA LEU A 130 -12.51 17.90 -1.48
C LEU A 130 -12.66 17.01 -0.25
N ALA A 131 -12.24 15.75 -0.34
CA ALA A 131 -12.29 14.78 0.76
C ALA A 131 -11.48 15.26 1.98
N HIS A 132 -10.38 15.96 1.72
CA HIS A 132 -9.50 16.54 2.74
C HIS A 132 -9.39 18.05 2.54
N PRO A 133 -10.29 18.89 3.08
CA PRO A 133 -10.27 20.34 2.89
C PRO A 133 -8.89 20.93 3.21
N PRO A 134 -8.25 21.70 2.31
CA PRO A 134 -6.92 22.24 2.52
C PRO A 134 -6.84 23.17 3.73
N GLU A 135 -5.84 22.96 4.58
CA GLU A 135 -5.46 23.81 5.71
C GLU A 135 -4.46 24.88 5.30
N VAL A 136 -3.71 24.61 4.23
CA VAL A 136 -2.74 25.54 3.65
C VAL A 136 -2.84 25.59 2.13
N VAL A 137 -2.74 26.78 1.55
CA VAL A 137 -2.54 26.96 0.12
C VAL A 137 -1.10 27.38 -0.17
N LEU A 138 -0.47 26.67 -1.09
CA LEU A 138 0.93 26.82 -1.49
C LEU A 138 0.99 27.28 -2.94
N THR A 139 2.03 28.01 -3.33
CA THR A 139 2.27 28.34 -4.73
C THR A 139 3.77 28.48 -5.04
N ASP A 140 4.13 28.18 -6.28
CA ASP A 140 5.44 28.43 -6.88
C ASP A 140 5.59 29.87 -7.39
N PHE A 141 4.55 30.71 -7.25
CA PHE A 141 4.58 32.12 -7.62
C PHE A 141 5.62 32.88 -6.77
N GLN A 142 6.46 33.64 -7.42
CA GLN A 142 7.48 34.45 -6.76
C GLN A 142 7.19 35.95 -6.92
N THR A 143 7.33 36.69 -5.84
CA THR A 143 7.23 38.13 -5.85
C THR A 143 8.63 38.75 -6.14
N LEU A 144 8.67 39.79 -6.98
CA LEU A 144 9.89 40.52 -7.29
C LEU A 144 10.31 41.47 -6.14
N ASP A 145 9.34 41.86 -5.33
CA ASP A 145 9.50 42.84 -4.25
C ASP A 145 8.75 42.33 -3.00
N GLY A 146 9.37 42.49 -1.84
CA GLY A 146 8.81 42.13 -0.54
C GLY A 146 7.50 42.83 -0.19
N SER A 147 7.23 44.02 -0.74
CA SER A 147 5.98 44.73 -0.55
C SER A 147 4.75 43.98 -1.14
N GLN A 148 5.00 43.15 -2.14
CA GLN A 148 3.96 42.36 -2.82
C GLN A 148 3.64 41.02 -2.10
N TYR A 149 4.41 40.64 -1.09
CA TYR A 149 4.29 39.33 -0.43
C TYR A 149 2.93 39.11 0.24
N ASN A 150 2.51 40.05 1.10
CA ASN A 150 1.23 39.96 1.79
C ASN A 150 0.00 40.07 0.86
N PRO A 151 -0.03 41.01 -0.11
CA PRO A 151 -1.05 41.07 -1.13
C PRO A 151 -1.17 39.76 -1.92
N ALA A 152 -0.08 39.15 -2.35
CA ALA A 152 -0.07 37.91 -3.10
C ALA A 152 -0.65 36.73 -2.27
N LYS A 153 -0.30 36.64 -0.98
CA LYS A 153 -0.89 35.66 -0.06
C LYS A 153 -2.41 35.80 0.07
N GLN A 154 -2.90 37.00 0.28
CA GLN A 154 -4.34 37.27 0.37
C GLN A 154 -5.09 36.94 -0.93
N GLN A 155 -4.48 37.24 -2.08
CA GLN A 155 -5.06 36.87 -3.38
C GLN A 155 -5.09 35.36 -3.58
N LEU A 156 -4.03 34.65 -3.16
CA LEU A 156 -3.95 33.20 -3.22
C LEU A 156 -5.02 32.51 -2.36
N GLU A 157 -5.23 33.01 -1.13
CA GLU A 157 -6.29 32.50 -0.23
C GLU A 157 -7.70 32.73 -0.82
N ARG A 158 -7.97 33.93 -1.35
CA ARG A 158 -9.24 34.24 -2.03
C ARG A 158 -9.45 33.36 -3.26
N TYR A 159 -8.39 33.12 -4.04
CA TYR A 159 -8.44 32.23 -5.18
C TYR A 159 -8.78 30.79 -4.75
N ALA A 160 -8.05 30.24 -3.78
CA ALA A 160 -8.27 28.89 -3.28
C ALA A 160 -9.69 28.69 -2.77
N THR A 161 -10.20 29.60 -1.94
CA THR A 161 -11.57 29.55 -1.39
C THR A 161 -12.68 29.79 -2.41
N SER A 162 -12.38 30.47 -3.53
CA SER A 162 -13.32 30.61 -4.64
C SER A 162 -13.46 29.34 -5.49
N CYS A 163 -12.46 28.48 -5.48
CA CYS A 163 -12.42 27.25 -6.27
C CYS A 163 -12.75 25.98 -5.46
N TYR A 164 -12.34 25.95 -4.17
CA TYR A 164 -12.36 24.74 -3.35
C TYR A 164 -12.88 24.99 -1.94
N SER A 165 -13.51 23.96 -1.35
CA SER A 165 -13.86 23.97 0.06
C SER A 165 -12.58 23.82 0.90
N CYS A 166 -12.12 24.93 1.46
CA CYS A 166 -10.95 24.99 2.32
C CYS A 166 -11.33 25.05 3.81
N CYS A 167 -10.39 24.75 4.70
CA CYS A 167 -10.59 24.95 6.13
C CYS A 167 -10.84 26.44 6.47
N PRO A 168 -11.64 26.76 7.51
CA PRO A 168 -11.97 28.14 7.89
C PRO A 168 -10.74 29.01 8.23
N GLN A 169 -9.67 28.39 8.71
CA GLN A 169 -8.38 29.06 9.03
C GLN A 169 -7.32 28.69 8.00
N LEU A 170 -7.63 28.93 6.72
CA LEU A 170 -6.69 28.66 5.64
C LEU A 170 -5.44 29.53 5.77
N SER A 171 -4.27 28.89 5.79
CA SER A 171 -2.98 29.57 5.72
C SER A 171 -2.46 29.63 4.27
N SER A 172 -1.58 30.57 3.95
CA SER A 172 -0.98 30.66 2.62
C SER A 172 0.54 30.80 2.69
N VAL A 173 1.25 30.12 1.77
CA VAL A 173 2.71 30.14 1.68
C VAL A 173 3.16 30.27 0.23
N LEU A 174 4.01 31.25 -0.05
CA LEU A 174 4.75 31.32 -1.30
C LEU A 174 6.01 30.47 -1.13
N LEU A 175 6.17 29.48 -1.99
CA LEU A 175 7.31 28.57 -1.94
C LEU A 175 8.53 29.22 -2.58
N TYR A 176 9.69 29.05 -1.95
CA TYR A 176 11.00 29.42 -2.48
C TYR A 176 11.88 28.16 -2.55
N PRO A 177 11.64 27.28 -3.53
CA PRO A 177 12.40 26.06 -3.65
C PRO A 177 13.86 26.36 -4.01
N ASP A 178 14.77 25.53 -3.49
CA ASP A 178 16.16 25.53 -3.94
C ASP A 178 16.25 24.74 -5.26
N TYR A 179 16.38 25.46 -6.35
CA TYR A 179 16.45 24.85 -7.69
C TYR A 179 17.87 24.33 -8.04
N GLY A 180 18.87 24.57 -7.20
CA GLY A 180 20.27 24.23 -7.50
C GLY A 180 20.91 25.08 -8.61
N PRO A 181 22.22 24.94 -8.84
CA PRO A 181 22.93 25.69 -9.89
C PRO A 181 22.48 25.17 -11.28
N GLY A 182 21.88 26.05 -12.08
CA GLY A 182 21.48 25.78 -13.47
C GLY A 182 20.02 25.97 -13.80
N VAL A 183 19.12 26.13 -12.80
CA VAL A 183 17.73 26.48 -13.02
C VAL A 183 17.51 27.95 -12.73
N LEU A 184 17.33 28.76 -13.78
CA LEU A 184 17.13 30.21 -13.63
C LEU A 184 15.75 30.54 -13.02
N PRO A 185 15.63 31.60 -12.18
CA PRO A 185 14.34 32.10 -11.70
C PRO A 185 13.41 32.49 -12.86
N VAL A 186 12.10 32.39 -12.64
CA VAL A 186 11.06 32.82 -13.62
C VAL A 186 11.22 34.36 -13.78
N GLY A 187 11.69 34.80 -14.93
CA GLY A 187 11.90 36.24 -15.22
C GLY A 187 13.13 36.57 -16.06
N SER A 188 14.04 35.66 -16.29
CA SER A 188 15.14 35.83 -17.24
C SER A 188 14.75 35.25 -18.60
N LEU A 189 14.84 36.12 -19.60
CA LEU A 189 14.48 35.90 -21.00
C LEU A 189 15.02 34.60 -21.61
N ASP A 190 14.19 34.03 -22.47
CA ASP A 190 14.40 32.91 -23.36
C ASP A 190 15.86 32.58 -23.73
N VAL A 191 16.41 31.54 -23.10
CA VAL A 191 17.52 30.78 -23.66
C VAL A 191 17.08 29.34 -23.83
N PRO A 192 17.12 28.76 -25.05
CA PRO A 192 16.79 27.36 -25.26
C PRO A 192 17.80 26.48 -24.50
N LEU A 193 17.33 25.69 -23.54
CA LEU A 193 18.14 24.65 -22.90
C LEU A 193 18.47 23.54 -23.91
N PRO A 194 19.72 23.01 -23.89
CA PRO A 194 20.05 21.84 -24.69
C PRO A 194 19.22 20.65 -24.23
N SER A 195 18.56 20.01 -25.19
CA SER A 195 17.76 18.80 -25.04
C SER A 195 18.61 17.65 -24.46
N THR A 196 18.51 17.44 -23.15
CA THR A 196 18.92 16.17 -22.54
C THR A 196 17.84 15.13 -22.83
N ILE A 197 18.24 14.16 -23.61
CA ILE A 197 17.63 12.90 -23.99
C ILE A 197 16.33 12.58 -23.25
N SER A 198 15.20 12.94 -23.87
CA SER A 198 13.89 12.40 -23.56
C SER A 198 13.83 10.96 -24.13
N PRO A 199 13.39 9.94 -23.39
CA PRO A 199 13.10 8.64 -23.99
C PRO A 199 12.03 8.84 -25.07
N ALA A 200 12.24 8.24 -26.22
CA ALA A 200 11.49 8.43 -27.45
C ALA A 200 9.98 8.43 -27.24
N SER A 201 9.36 9.58 -27.44
CA SER A 201 7.93 9.68 -27.69
C SER A 201 7.59 8.89 -28.95
N PRO A 202 6.43 8.18 -29.02
CA PRO A 202 6.02 7.50 -30.24
C PRO A 202 5.95 8.52 -31.38
N VAL A 203 6.60 8.18 -32.46
CA VAL A 203 6.91 8.97 -33.64
C VAL A 203 5.80 9.95 -34.03
N GLY A 204 6.11 11.27 -34.03
CA GLY A 204 5.41 12.28 -34.83
C GLY A 204 4.35 13.16 -34.13
N ARG A 205 4.16 13.11 -32.81
CA ARG A 205 3.17 13.97 -32.10
C ARG A 205 3.82 15.18 -31.46
N SER A 206 3.31 16.39 -31.76
CA SER A 206 3.73 17.62 -31.08
C SER A 206 3.19 17.66 -29.64
N ALA A 207 4.03 17.98 -28.67
CA ALA A 207 3.64 18.12 -27.25
C ALA A 207 2.44 19.07 -27.03
N LYS A 208 2.34 20.13 -27.84
CA LYS A 208 1.27 21.13 -27.80
C LYS A 208 -0.01 20.68 -28.53
N GLN A 209 -0.04 19.49 -29.13
CA GLN A 209 -1.25 18.99 -29.81
C GLN A 209 -2.36 18.73 -28.79
N PRO A 210 -3.59 19.24 -29.03
CA PRO A 210 -4.73 18.92 -28.18
C PRO A 210 -5.04 17.42 -28.16
N VAL A 211 -5.41 16.93 -26.99
CA VAL A 211 -5.86 15.54 -26.83
C VAL A 211 -7.34 15.44 -27.18
N ARG A 212 -7.69 14.38 -27.91
CA ARG A 212 -9.10 14.09 -28.23
C ARG A 212 -9.80 13.60 -26.97
N GLY A 213 -10.91 14.26 -26.62
CA GLY A 213 -11.82 13.79 -25.57
C GLY A 213 -12.83 12.79 -26.14
N HIS A 214 -13.28 11.89 -25.29
CA HIS A 214 -14.24 10.83 -25.56
C HIS A 214 -15.40 10.91 -24.58
N GLN A 215 -16.60 10.50 -24.97
CA GLN A 215 -17.75 10.54 -24.07
C GLN A 215 -17.58 9.52 -22.94
N ARG A 216 -17.30 8.26 -23.30
CA ARG A 216 -17.21 7.14 -22.37
C ARG A 216 -15.93 6.33 -22.57
N GLY A 217 -15.30 5.99 -21.49
CA GLY A 217 -14.09 5.17 -21.53
C GLY A 217 -14.01 4.17 -20.42
N ALA A 218 -12.99 3.31 -20.50
CA ALA A 218 -12.72 2.30 -19.49
C ALA A 218 -11.26 2.32 -19.04
N VAL A 219 -11.06 1.85 -17.82
CA VAL A 219 -9.76 1.55 -17.24
C VAL A 219 -9.92 0.36 -16.29
N GLY A 220 -8.94 -0.54 -16.26
CA GLY A 220 -8.99 -1.72 -15.39
C GLY A 220 -7.69 -1.92 -14.63
N GLY A 221 -7.79 -2.46 -13.42
CA GLY A 221 -6.64 -2.74 -12.59
C GLY A 221 -6.99 -3.46 -11.29
N THR A 222 -5.98 -3.81 -10.52
CA THR A 222 -6.18 -4.33 -9.16
C THR A 222 -6.43 -3.20 -8.17
N PHE A 223 -5.83 -2.04 -8.39
CA PHE A 223 -5.88 -0.84 -7.55
C PHE A 223 -5.61 -1.12 -6.06
N ASP A 224 -4.74 -2.10 -5.81
CA ASP A 224 -4.29 -2.44 -4.47
C ASP A 224 -3.29 -1.39 -3.99
N ARG A 225 -3.54 -0.78 -2.84
CA ARG A 225 -2.73 0.34 -2.29
C ARG A 225 -2.49 1.41 -3.34
N LEU A 226 -3.54 2.18 -3.63
CA LEU A 226 -3.58 3.20 -4.68
C LEU A 226 -2.29 4.05 -4.69
N HIS A 227 -1.33 3.66 -5.54
CA HIS A 227 0.01 4.26 -5.64
C HIS A 227 0.14 5.16 -6.88
N ASN A 228 1.26 5.89 -6.98
CA ASN A 228 1.45 6.90 -7.99
C ASN A 228 1.30 6.39 -9.44
N ALA A 229 1.71 5.16 -9.75
CA ALA A 229 1.48 4.58 -11.08
C ALA A 229 -0.02 4.37 -11.38
N HIS A 230 -0.83 3.96 -10.40
CA HIS A 230 -2.29 3.92 -10.55
C HIS A 230 -2.87 5.32 -10.75
N LYS A 231 -2.35 6.31 -10.02
CA LYS A 231 -2.84 7.70 -10.12
C LYS A 231 -2.55 8.32 -11.49
N VAL A 232 -1.40 7.99 -12.14
CA VAL A 232 -1.16 8.36 -13.55
C VAL A 232 -2.23 7.76 -14.44
N LEU A 233 -2.45 6.44 -14.36
CA LEU A 233 -3.43 5.72 -15.17
C LEU A 233 -4.82 6.33 -15.06
N LEU A 234 -5.29 6.54 -13.82
CA LEU A 234 -6.60 7.10 -13.51
C LEU A 234 -6.74 8.57 -13.92
N SER A 235 -5.71 9.39 -13.69
CA SER A 235 -5.74 10.81 -14.05
C SER A 235 -5.79 11.00 -15.57
N VAL A 236 -5.04 10.19 -16.33
CA VAL A 236 -5.11 10.20 -17.79
C VAL A 236 -6.47 9.73 -18.27
N ALA A 237 -7.03 8.67 -17.70
CA ALA A 237 -8.37 8.20 -18.05
C ALA A 237 -9.45 9.28 -17.76
N CYS A 238 -9.37 9.93 -16.59
CA CYS A 238 -10.25 11.05 -16.25
C CYS A 238 -10.08 12.26 -17.19
N LEU A 239 -8.85 12.55 -17.63
CA LEU A 239 -8.58 13.65 -18.56
C LEU A 239 -9.26 13.41 -19.91
N LEU A 240 -9.23 12.17 -20.41
CA LEU A 240 -9.80 11.78 -21.71
C LEU A 240 -11.32 11.65 -21.70
N ALA A 241 -11.91 11.23 -20.58
CA ALA A 241 -13.36 11.07 -20.43
C ALA A 241 -14.07 12.43 -20.26
N GLN A 242 -15.27 12.57 -20.86
CA GLN A 242 -16.11 13.77 -20.80
C GLN A 242 -17.39 13.56 -19.99
N GLU A 243 -17.98 12.36 -19.99
CA GLU A 243 -19.24 12.04 -19.32
C GLU A 243 -19.08 10.91 -18.29
N GLN A 244 -18.53 9.78 -18.70
CA GLN A 244 -18.46 8.59 -17.85
C GLN A 244 -17.13 7.86 -18.00
N LEU A 245 -16.63 7.36 -16.86
CA LEU A 245 -15.51 6.45 -16.79
C LEU A 245 -15.92 5.16 -16.09
N VAL A 246 -15.82 4.03 -16.79
CA VAL A 246 -15.99 2.69 -16.24
C VAL A 246 -14.65 2.23 -15.67
N VAL A 247 -14.63 1.90 -14.38
CA VAL A 247 -13.42 1.49 -13.67
C VAL A 247 -13.56 0.05 -13.19
N GLY A 248 -12.89 -0.86 -13.87
CA GLY A 248 -12.91 -2.27 -13.52
C GLY A 248 -11.88 -2.61 -12.44
N VAL A 249 -12.33 -3.12 -11.29
CA VAL A 249 -11.46 -3.52 -10.17
C VAL A 249 -11.36 -5.04 -10.12
N ALA A 250 -10.17 -5.58 -10.36
CA ALA A 250 -9.95 -7.03 -10.37
C ALA A 250 -10.38 -7.68 -9.05
N ASP A 251 -11.07 -8.82 -9.13
CA ASP A 251 -11.55 -9.57 -7.98
C ASP A 251 -11.44 -11.09 -8.21
N LYS A 252 -11.66 -11.87 -7.16
CA LYS A 252 -11.70 -13.34 -7.14
C LYS A 252 -10.53 -14.00 -7.89
N ASP A 253 -10.82 -14.69 -8.98
CA ASP A 253 -9.84 -15.52 -9.70
C ASP A 253 -8.71 -14.71 -10.33
N LEU A 254 -8.96 -13.46 -10.69
CA LEU A 254 -7.92 -12.56 -11.23
C LEU A 254 -6.85 -12.18 -10.19
N LEU A 255 -7.11 -12.41 -8.92
CA LEU A 255 -6.17 -12.12 -7.83
C LEU A 255 -5.26 -13.30 -7.46
N LYS A 256 -5.63 -14.53 -7.81
CA LYS A 256 -4.91 -15.77 -7.41
C LYS A 256 -3.45 -15.81 -7.87
N SER A 257 -3.16 -15.24 -9.03
CA SER A 257 -1.80 -15.19 -9.58
C SER A 257 -0.94 -14.03 -9.07
N LYS A 258 -1.49 -13.18 -8.21
CA LYS A 258 -0.75 -12.03 -7.67
C LYS A 258 0.27 -12.48 -6.62
N LEU A 259 1.41 -11.79 -6.57
CA LEU A 259 2.41 -12.03 -5.53
C LEU A 259 1.85 -11.60 -4.16
N LEU A 260 2.00 -12.46 -3.13
CA LEU A 260 1.47 -12.25 -1.77
C LEU A 260 -0.02 -11.86 -1.79
N PRO A 261 -0.90 -12.71 -2.35
CA PRO A 261 -2.32 -12.39 -2.49
C PRO A 261 -3.00 -12.20 -1.14
N GLU A 262 -2.46 -12.81 -0.08
CA GLU A 262 -2.95 -12.70 1.30
C GLU A 262 -2.79 -11.29 1.89
N LEU A 263 -1.92 -10.48 1.31
CA LEU A 263 -1.70 -9.08 1.72
C LEU A 263 -2.45 -8.07 0.84
N LEU A 264 -3.26 -8.51 -0.11
CA LEU A 264 -4.12 -7.62 -0.89
C LEU A 264 -5.15 -6.94 0.02
N GLN A 265 -5.40 -5.66 -0.24
CA GLN A 265 -6.51 -4.96 0.43
C GLN A 265 -7.85 -5.60 0.02
N PRO A 266 -8.82 -5.70 0.95
CA PRO A 266 -10.18 -6.12 0.62
C PRO A 266 -10.77 -5.33 -0.53
N TYR A 267 -11.64 -5.97 -1.34
CA TYR A 267 -12.27 -5.32 -2.50
C TYR A 267 -12.97 -4.00 -2.12
N ALA A 268 -13.73 -4.00 -1.02
CA ALA A 268 -14.45 -2.80 -0.56
C ALA A 268 -13.51 -1.63 -0.24
N GLU A 269 -12.38 -1.89 0.43
CA GLU A 269 -11.37 -0.88 0.76
C GLU A 269 -10.71 -0.29 -0.51
N ARG A 270 -10.41 -1.16 -1.49
CA ARG A 270 -9.84 -0.71 -2.78
C ARG A 270 -10.82 0.19 -3.54
N VAL A 271 -12.10 -0.15 -3.54
CA VAL A 271 -13.17 0.63 -4.17
C VAL A 271 -13.36 1.97 -3.45
N GLU A 272 -13.35 1.98 -2.12
CA GLU A 272 -13.49 3.20 -1.32
C GLU A 272 -12.38 4.21 -1.62
N HIS A 273 -11.12 3.80 -1.53
CA HIS A 273 -9.97 4.66 -1.84
C HIS A 273 -9.98 5.15 -3.30
N LEU A 274 -10.35 4.26 -4.22
CA LEU A 274 -10.47 4.58 -5.63
C LEU A 274 -11.56 5.62 -5.89
N SER A 275 -12.74 5.43 -5.30
CA SER A 275 -13.88 6.35 -5.44
C SER A 275 -13.56 7.74 -4.88
N GLU A 276 -12.95 7.79 -3.69
CA GLU A 276 -12.53 9.06 -3.08
C GLU A 276 -11.54 9.81 -3.97
N PHE A 277 -10.51 9.12 -4.48
CA PHE A 277 -9.53 9.71 -5.38
C PHE A 277 -10.17 10.26 -6.67
N LEU A 278 -11.03 9.48 -7.32
CA LEU A 278 -11.66 9.84 -8.59
C LEU A 278 -12.59 11.07 -8.45
N VAL A 279 -13.40 11.09 -7.39
CA VAL A 279 -14.32 12.22 -7.10
C VAL A 279 -13.52 13.49 -6.79
N ASP A 280 -12.42 13.39 -6.06
CA ASP A 280 -11.55 14.53 -5.77
C ASP A 280 -10.94 15.12 -7.04
N ILE A 281 -10.41 14.28 -7.95
CA ILE A 281 -9.67 14.79 -9.10
C ILE A 281 -10.60 15.33 -10.21
N LYS A 282 -11.78 14.73 -10.41
CA LYS A 282 -12.72 15.17 -11.47
C LYS A 282 -14.20 14.87 -11.14
N PRO A 283 -14.83 15.63 -10.24
CA PRO A 283 -16.21 15.39 -9.79
C PRO A 283 -17.27 15.58 -10.89
N SER A 284 -16.89 16.14 -12.04
CA SER A 284 -17.82 16.32 -13.18
C SER A 284 -18.09 15.05 -13.98
N LEU A 285 -17.34 13.96 -13.72
CA LEU A 285 -17.55 12.66 -14.36
C LEU A 285 -18.48 11.77 -13.55
N THR A 286 -19.24 10.95 -14.24
CA THR A 286 -19.90 9.79 -13.64
C THR A 286 -18.92 8.62 -13.60
N PHE A 287 -18.72 8.05 -12.43
CA PHE A 287 -17.85 6.87 -12.24
C PHE A 287 -18.70 5.62 -12.04
N ASP A 288 -18.44 4.59 -12.84
CA ASP A 288 -19.02 3.25 -12.69
C ASP A 288 -17.91 2.28 -12.27
N ILE A 289 -17.81 2.04 -10.96
CA ILE A 289 -16.76 1.18 -10.38
C ILE A 289 -17.33 -0.21 -10.17
N ILE A 290 -16.81 -1.18 -10.92
CA ILE A 290 -17.36 -2.53 -10.99
C ILE A 290 -16.31 -3.61 -10.75
N PRO A 291 -16.68 -4.79 -10.24
CA PRO A 291 -15.77 -5.93 -10.13
C PRO A 291 -15.45 -6.51 -11.51
N LEU A 292 -14.16 -6.71 -11.78
CA LEU A 292 -13.69 -7.52 -12.90
C LEU A 292 -13.56 -8.97 -12.46
N LEU A 293 -14.34 -9.85 -13.07
CA LEU A 293 -14.33 -11.28 -12.82
C LEU A 293 -13.63 -12.08 -13.93
N ASP A 294 -13.43 -11.44 -15.09
CA ASP A 294 -12.75 -11.97 -16.26
C ASP A 294 -11.81 -10.91 -16.86
N PRO A 295 -10.87 -11.26 -17.76
CA PRO A 295 -9.87 -10.34 -18.31
C PRO A 295 -10.42 -9.24 -19.22
N TYR A 296 -11.61 -9.39 -19.76
CA TYR A 296 -12.20 -8.46 -20.74
C TYR A 296 -13.16 -7.47 -20.08
N GLY A 297 -13.97 -7.95 -19.13
CA GLY A 297 -14.99 -7.17 -18.45
C GLY A 297 -15.87 -6.36 -19.41
N PRO A 298 -16.40 -5.20 -18.99
CA PRO A 298 -17.20 -4.34 -19.84
C PRO A 298 -16.46 -3.79 -21.06
N ALA A 299 -15.14 -3.65 -20.99
CA ALA A 299 -14.35 -3.21 -22.13
C ALA A 299 -14.51 -4.15 -23.34
N GLY A 300 -14.77 -5.44 -23.12
CA GLY A 300 -15.02 -6.42 -24.17
C GLY A 300 -16.44 -6.42 -24.73
N SER A 301 -17.44 -5.93 -24.00
CA SER A 301 -18.85 -6.15 -24.31
C SER A 301 -19.73 -4.89 -24.40
N ASP A 302 -19.33 -3.75 -23.82
CA ASP A 302 -20.12 -2.52 -23.88
C ASP A 302 -19.87 -1.77 -25.21
N PRO A 303 -20.88 -1.65 -26.10
CA PRO A 303 -20.72 -0.98 -27.38
C PRO A 303 -20.56 0.54 -27.27
N SER A 304 -20.91 1.13 -26.14
CA SER A 304 -20.86 2.59 -25.92
C SER A 304 -19.50 3.10 -25.48
N LEU A 305 -18.56 2.22 -25.14
CA LEU A 305 -17.20 2.60 -24.79
C LEU A 305 -16.40 2.97 -26.05
N GLU A 306 -15.61 4.04 -25.96
CA GLU A 306 -14.84 4.60 -27.07
C GLU A 306 -13.33 4.42 -26.88
N PHE A 307 -12.85 4.35 -25.64
CA PHE A 307 -11.42 4.21 -25.36
C PHE A 307 -11.12 3.34 -24.13
N LEU A 308 -9.88 2.83 -24.08
CA LEU A 308 -9.33 2.09 -22.96
C LEU A 308 -7.93 2.63 -22.64
N VAL A 309 -7.68 2.97 -21.37
CA VAL A 309 -6.33 3.34 -20.93
C VAL A 309 -5.63 2.10 -20.36
N VAL A 310 -4.42 1.86 -20.85
CA VAL A 310 -3.58 0.72 -20.48
C VAL A 310 -2.16 1.18 -20.14
N SER A 311 -1.44 0.38 -19.36
CA SER A 311 0.00 0.56 -19.19
C SER A 311 0.77 -0.21 -20.26
N GLU A 312 2.09 0.00 -20.35
CA GLU A 312 2.97 -0.80 -21.20
C GLU A 312 2.80 -2.30 -20.99
N GLU A 313 2.63 -2.74 -19.73
CA GLU A 313 2.43 -4.16 -19.38
C GLU A 313 1.08 -4.70 -19.82
N THR A 314 0.04 -3.89 -19.72
CA THR A 314 -1.33 -4.30 -20.02
C THR A 314 -1.74 -4.00 -21.46
N TYR A 315 -0.85 -3.42 -22.26
CA TYR A 315 -1.12 -3.09 -23.68
C TYR A 315 -1.54 -4.32 -24.48
N ARG A 316 -0.85 -5.46 -24.29
CA ARG A 316 -1.22 -6.72 -24.95
C ARG A 316 -2.63 -7.18 -24.54
N GLY A 317 -3.03 -6.93 -23.29
CA GLY A 317 -4.40 -7.17 -22.83
C GLY A 317 -5.42 -6.28 -23.54
N GLY A 318 -5.11 -4.98 -23.72
CA GLY A 318 -5.93 -4.06 -24.50
C GLY A 318 -6.11 -4.50 -25.95
N MET A 319 -5.05 -5.01 -26.59
CA MET A 319 -5.14 -5.61 -27.92
C MET A 319 -6.04 -6.85 -27.94
N ALA A 320 -5.98 -7.68 -26.91
CA ALA A 320 -6.87 -8.84 -26.77
C ALA A 320 -8.34 -8.45 -26.59
N VAL A 321 -8.60 -7.37 -25.82
CA VAL A 321 -9.94 -6.78 -25.70
C VAL A 321 -10.47 -6.36 -27.07
N ASN A 322 -9.69 -5.62 -27.86
CA ASN A 322 -10.12 -5.19 -29.20
C ASN A 322 -10.37 -6.37 -30.15
N ARG A 323 -9.54 -7.41 -30.10
CA ARG A 323 -9.79 -8.63 -30.86
C ARG A 323 -11.12 -9.28 -30.46
N PHE A 324 -11.36 -9.41 -29.15
CA PHE A 324 -12.61 -9.97 -28.63
C PHE A 324 -13.82 -9.13 -29.04
N ARG A 325 -13.68 -7.80 -29.07
CA ARG A 325 -14.73 -6.89 -29.56
C ARG A 325 -15.06 -7.15 -31.04
N LEU A 326 -14.05 -7.25 -31.90
CA LEU A 326 -14.24 -7.53 -33.32
C LEU A 326 -14.90 -8.90 -33.55
N GLU A 327 -14.55 -9.92 -32.76
CA GLU A 327 -15.19 -11.25 -32.81
C GLU A 327 -16.67 -11.21 -32.40
N ASN A 328 -17.10 -10.14 -31.70
CA ASN A 328 -18.49 -9.92 -31.27
C ASN A 328 -19.16 -8.71 -32.00
N ASP A 329 -18.69 -8.37 -33.21
CA ASP A 329 -19.26 -7.30 -34.04
C ASP A 329 -19.28 -5.91 -33.38
N LEU A 330 -18.32 -5.63 -32.47
CA LEU A 330 -18.17 -4.33 -31.81
C LEU A 330 -16.98 -3.56 -32.40
N GLU A 331 -17.07 -2.22 -32.38
CA GLU A 331 -15.97 -1.35 -32.77
C GLU A 331 -14.77 -1.47 -31.80
N GLU A 332 -13.56 -1.32 -32.32
CA GLU A 332 -12.34 -1.28 -31.51
C GLU A 332 -12.31 -0.03 -30.62
N LEU A 333 -11.83 -0.19 -29.39
CA LEU A 333 -11.53 0.92 -28.50
C LEU A 333 -10.22 1.62 -28.91
N THR A 334 -10.18 2.93 -28.83
CA THR A 334 -8.93 3.69 -28.91
C THR A 334 -8.06 3.37 -27.69
N LEU A 335 -6.91 2.74 -27.91
CA LEU A 335 -5.99 2.41 -26.81
C LEU A 335 -5.07 3.60 -26.52
N TYR A 336 -5.09 4.05 -25.25
CA TYR A 336 -4.15 5.04 -24.72
C TYR A 336 -3.16 4.34 -23.80
N GLN A 337 -1.90 4.29 -24.19
CA GLN A 337 -0.84 3.67 -23.40
C GLN A 337 -0.14 4.72 -22.54
N ILE A 338 -0.02 4.43 -21.22
CA ILE A 338 0.82 5.19 -20.31
C ILE A 338 2.15 4.48 -20.07
N GLN A 339 3.18 5.27 -19.77
CA GLN A 339 4.49 4.74 -19.36
C GLN A 339 4.48 4.26 -17.91
N LEU A 340 5.31 3.26 -17.63
CA LEU A 340 5.52 2.78 -16.27
C LEU A 340 6.37 3.76 -15.47
N LEU A 341 6.01 4.00 -14.22
CA LEU A 341 6.84 4.77 -13.30
C LEU A 341 7.95 3.88 -12.74
N LYS A 342 9.20 4.27 -12.96
CA LYS A 342 10.37 3.58 -12.39
C LYS A 342 10.47 3.83 -10.88
N ASP A 343 10.74 2.78 -10.12
CA ASP A 343 11.10 2.89 -8.70
C ASP A 343 12.63 2.94 -8.57
N LEU A 344 13.18 4.14 -8.35
CA LEU A 344 14.62 4.34 -8.20
C LEU A 344 15.18 3.77 -6.89
N ASN A 345 14.32 3.41 -5.94
CA ASN A 345 14.68 2.91 -4.62
C ASN A 345 14.30 1.44 -4.40
N HIS A 346 13.97 0.72 -5.49
CA HIS A 346 13.60 -0.69 -5.40
C HIS A 346 14.75 -1.54 -4.85
N LYS A 347 14.39 -2.58 -4.09
CA LYS A 347 15.33 -3.57 -3.57
C LYS A 347 15.53 -4.70 -4.57
N GLU A 348 16.54 -5.52 -4.32
CA GLU A 348 16.93 -6.66 -5.17
C GLU A 348 15.77 -7.62 -5.52
N ASN A 349 14.82 -7.80 -4.62
CA ASN A 349 13.66 -8.67 -4.80
C ASN A 349 12.37 -7.93 -5.18
N GLU A 350 12.44 -6.62 -5.38
CA GLU A 350 11.32 -5.78 -5.80
C GLU A 350 11.39 -5.50 -7.31
N GLU A 351 10.27 -5.12 -7.90
CA GLU A 351 10.22 -4.69 -9.29
C GLU A 351 10.91 -3.33 -9.46
N ASP A 352 11.53 -3.08 -10.61
CA ASP A 352 12.19 -1.80 -10.95
C ASP A 352 11.20 -0.66 -11.25
N LYS A 353 9.92 -0.91 -11.06
CA LYS A 353 8.80 0.01 -11.24
C LYS A 353 7.97 0.14 -9.97
N VAL A 354 7.24 1.25 -9.85
CA VAL A 354 6.25 1.44 -8.78
C VAL A 354 5.09 0.46 -8.98
N SER A 355 4.94 -0.49 -8.08
CA SER A 355 3.93 -1.55 -8.18
C SER A 355 3.34 -1.97 -6.85
N SER A 356 2.09 -2.46 -6.87
CA SER A 356 1.44 -3.03 -5.68
C SER A 356 2.20 -4.25 -5.14
N SER A 357 2.88 -5.02 -6.01
CA SER A 357 3.71 -6.16 -5.60
C SER A 357 4.85 -5.73 -4.70
N SER A 358 5.59 -4.69 -5.09
CA SER A 358 6.67 -4.10 -4.27
C SER A 358 6.14 -3.57 -2.94
N PHE A 359 4.98 -2.89 -2.94
CA PHE A 359 4.36 -2.42 -1.69
C PHE A 359 4.00 -3.57 -0.75
N ARG A 360 3.45 -4.69 -1.27
CA ARG A 360 3.17 -5.87 -0.42
C ARG A 360 4.45 -6.50 0.12
N GLN A 361 5.52 -6.58 -0.68
CA GLN A 361 6.83 -7.05 -0.20
C GLN A 361 7.40 -6.16 0.90
N GLN A 362 7.27 -4.85 0.78
CA GLN A 362 7.71 -3.88 1.79
C GLN A 362 6.94 -3.98 3.12
N MET A 363 5.73 -4.54 3.11
CA MET A 363 4.97 -4.82 4.33
C MET A 363 5.54 -5.98 5.15
N LEU A 364 6.27 -6.90 4.51
CA LEU A 364 6.86 -8.03 5.22
C LEU A 364 7.78 -7.55 6.35
N GLY A 365 7.56 -8.12 7.52
CA GLY A 365 8.26 -7.72 8.75
C GLY A 365 7.74 -6.45 9.44
N ASN A 366 6.74 -5.77 8.89
CA ASN A 366 6.06 -4.64 9.56
C ASN A 366 4.93 -5.14 10.45
N LEU A 367 4.60 -4.33 11.46
CA LEU A 367 3.41 -4.52 12.27
C LEU A 367 2.17 -4.11 11.44
N LEU A 368 1.23 -5.03 11.26
CA LEU A 368 -0.01 -4.81 10.52
C LEU A 368 -1.18 -4.40 11.42
N ARG A 369 -1.11 -4.79 12.71
CA ARG A 369 -2.16 -4.56 13.72
C ARG A 369 -1.55 -4.31 15.08
N PRO A 370 -2.23 -3.56 15.97
CA PRO A 370 -1.77 -3.38 17.34
C PRO A 370 -1.64 -4.72 18.08
N PRO A 371 -0.60 -4.92 18.90
CA PRO A 371 -0.43 -6.12 19.71
C PRO A 371 -1.58 -6.30 20.72
N HIS A 372 -1.86 -7.54 21.07
CA HIS A 372 -2.79 -7.86 22.14
C HIS A 372 -2.19 -7.50 23.52
N LYS A 373 -3.00 -6.89 24.36
CA LYS A 373 -2.64 -6.69 25.78
C LYS A 373 -2.73 -8.03 26.50
N ARG A 374 -1.70 -8.35 27.30
CA ARG A 374 -1.60 -9.57 28.12
C ARG A 374 -1.28 -9.23 29.58
N PRO A 375 -2.27 -8.72 30.33
CA PRO A 375 -2.04 -8.32 31.72
C PRO A 375 -1.71 -9.51 32.64
N GLU A 376 -2.01 -10.73 32.21
CA GLU A 376 -1.67 -11.98 32.90
C GLU A 376 -0.20 -12.37 32.79
N LEU A 377 0.55 -11.78 31.86
CA LEU A 377 1.99 -11.99 31.71
C LEU A 377 2.78 -10.93 32.49
N PRO A 378 3.94 -11.29 33.05
CA PRO A 378 4.77 -10.33 33.78
C PRO A 378 5.20 -9.16 32.89
N PRO A 379 5.28 -7.93 33.44
CA PRO A 379 5.82 -6.79 32.74
C PRO A 379 7.24 -7.07 32.20
N GLY A 380 7.51 -6.72 30.94
CA GLY A 380 8.80 -6.93 30.31
C GLY A 380 9.02 -8.32 29.69
N PHE A 381 8.06 -9.25 29.83
CA PHE A 381 8.07 -10.54 29.12
C PHE A 381 7.11 -10.50 27.93
N TYR A 382 7.62 -10.75 26.74
CA TYR A 382 6.86 -10.64 25.50
C TYR A 382 6.77 -11.98 24.78
N VAL A 383 5.59 -12.38 24.37
CA VAL A 383 5.34 -13.67 23.73
C VAL A 383 4.84 -13.49 22.31
N ILE A 384 5.50 -14.15 21.36
CA ILE A 384 5.14 -14.21 19.94
C ILE A 384 4.65 -15.62 19.63
N GLY A 385 3.53 -15.76 18.95
CA GLY A 385 3.11 -17.02 18.33
C GLY A 385 3.58 -17.04 16.88
N LEU A 386 4.43 -17.98 16.52
CA LEU A 386 4.91 -18.18 15.14
C LEU A 386 4.11 -19.30 14.47
N THR A 387 3.41 -18.98 13.39
CA THR A 387 2.60 -19.93 12.65
C THR A 387 2.85 -19.85 11.13
N GLY A 388 2.21 -20.71 10.36
CA GLY A 388 2.31 -20.76 8.90
C GLY A 388 1.96 -22.16 8.38
N ILE A 389 1.51 -22.22 7.13
CA ILE A 389 1.16 -23.49 6.47
C ILE A 389 2.35 -24.45 6.40
N SER A 390 2.07 -25.73 6.26
CA SER A 390 3.10 -26.75 6.03
C SER A 390 3.98 -26.35 4.82
N GLY A 391 5.29 -26.50 4.95
CA GLY A 391 6.23 -26.11 3.89
C GLY A 391 6.60 -24.63 3.85
N SER A 392 5.96 -23.76 4.64
CA SER A 392 6.22 -22.30 4.63
C SER A 392 7.62 -21.89 5.12
N GLY A 393 8.40 -22.79 5.70
CA GLY A 393 9.72 -22.46 6.24
C GLY A 393 9.70 -21.85 7.64
N LYS A 394 8.63 -22.03 8.39
CA LYS A 394 8.42 -21.57 9.76
C LYS A 394 9.61 -21.86 10.69
N SER A 395 10.11 -23.10 10.68
CA SER A 395 11.26 -23.52 11.52
C SER A 395 12.55 -22.75 11.18
N SER A 396 12.75 -22.35 9.92
CA SER A 396 13.87 -21.50 9.50
C SER A 396 13.76 -20.09 10.10
N VAL A 397 12.55 -19.54 10.19
CA VAL A 397 12.28 -18.26 10.85
C VAL A 397 12.48 -18.39 12.35
N ALA A 398 12.00 -19.47 12.99
CA ALA A 398 12.20 -19.75 14.41
C ALA A 398 13.69 -19.79 14.78
N GLN A 399 14.53 -20.44 13.96
CA GLN A 399 15.99 -20.49 14.19
C GLN A 399 16.65 -19.11 14.07
N ARG A 400 16.20 -18.27 13.13
CA ARG A 400 16.69 -16.88 13.01
C ARG A 400 16.32 -16.06 14.24
N LEU A 401 15.09 -16.17 14.73
CA LEU A 401 14.64 -15.48 15.95
C LEU A 401 15.43 -15.96 17.17
N LYS A 402 15.73 -17.26 17.27
CA LYS A 402 16.62 -17.81 18.31
C LYS A 402 18.02 -17.18 18.24
N GLY A 403 18.57 -17.02 17.03
CA GLY A 403 19.86 -16.35 16.81
C GLY A 403 19.86 -14.87 17.21
N LEU A 404 18.71 -14.21 17.20
CA LEU A 404 18.53 -12.82 17.66
C LEU A 404 18.26 -12.70 19.17
N GLY A 405 18.18 -13.83 19.90
CA GLY A 405 18.05 -13.86 21.34
C GLY A 405 16.68 -14.27 21.88
N ALA A 406 15.73 -14.64 21.01
CA ALA A 406 14.45 -15.18 21.45
C ALA A 406 14.60 -16.57 22.08
N TYR A 407 13.81 -16.86 23.11
CA TYR A 407 13.59 -18.22 23.59
C TYR A 407 12.52 -18.89 22.74
N VAL A 408 12.86 -20.00 22.07
CA VAL A 408 11.93 -20.66 21.14
C VAL A 408 11.39 -21.94 21.76
N ILE A 409 10.07 -22.03 21.89
CA ILE A 409 9.31 -23.19 22.32
C ILE A 409 8.78 -23.92 21.07
N ASP A 410 9.26 -25.11 20.81
CA ASP A 410 8.81 -25.96 19.71
C ASP A 410 7.60 -26.79 20.16
N SER A 411 6.40 -26.43 19.69
CA SER A 411 5.15 -27.11 20.06
C SER A 411 5.05 -28.54 19.54
N ASP A 412 5.71 -28.86 18.42
CA ASP A 412 5.77 -30.24 17.90
C ASP A 412 6.62 -31.11 18.83
N HIS A 413 7.73 -30.58 19.36
CA HIS A 413 8.54 -31.24 20.36
C HIS A 413 7.78 -31.43 21.68
N LEU A 414 7.01 -30.41 22.12
CA LEU A 414 6.15 -30.53 23.30
C LEU A 414 5.07 -31.61 23.10
N GLY A 415 4.48 -31.67 21.91
CA GLY A 415 3.54 -32.74 21.54
C GLY A 415 4.16 -34.13 21.70
N HIS A 416 5.40 -34.31 21.29
CA HIS A 416 6.11 -35.57 21.46
C HIS A 416 6.36 -35.93 22.94
N ARG A 417 6.73 -34.95 23.74
CA ARG A 417 6.90 -35.13 25.20
C ARG A 417 5.56 -35.47 25.88
N ALA A 418 4.46 -34.84 25.43
CA ALA A 418 3.16 -35.01 26.04
C ALA A 418 2.65 -36.46 26.00
N TYR A 419 2.85 -37.19 24.89
CA TYR A 419 2.41 -38.58 24.74
C TYR A 419 3.56 -39.62 24.75
N ALA A 420 4.76 -39.23 25.15
CA ALA A 420 5.79 -40.19 25.49
C ALA A 420 5.37 -41.06 26.68
N PRO A 421 5.90 -42.27 26.86
CA PRO A 421 5.63 -43.10 28.04
C PRO A 421 5.87 -42.31 29.33
N GLY A 422 4.85 -42.24 30.19
CA GLY A 422 4.86 -41.40 31.39
C GLY A 422 4.53 -39.92 31.19
N GLY A 423 4.32 -39.49 29.96
CA GLY A 423 3.86 -38.11 29.66
C GLY A 423 2.38 -37.89 30.00
N PRO A 424 1.97 -36.65 30.20
CA PRO A 424 0.63 -36.33 30.71
C PRO A 424 -0.53 -36.67 29.76
N ALA A 425 -0.30 -36.79 28.44
CA ALA A 425 -1.28 -37.20 27.46
C ALA A 425 -1.18 -38.67 27.05
N TYR A 426 -0.17 -39.42 27.53
CA TYR A 426 0.06 -40.83 27.14
C TYR A 426 -1.17 -41.70 27.42
N GLN A 427 -1.60 -41.74 28.69
CA GLN A 427 -2.70 -42.59 29.13
C GLN A 427 -4.02 -42.20 28.44
N PRO A 428 -4.44 -40.91 28.38
CA PRO A 428 -5.65 -40.48 27.66
C PRO A 428 -5.65 -40.86 26.17
N VAL A 429 -4.51 -40.77 25.50
CA VAL A 429 -4.39 -41.15 24.06
C VAL A 429 -4.53 -42.66 23.91
N VAL A 430 -3.90 -43.45 24.76
CA VAL A 430 -4.05 -44.93 24.71
C VAL A 430 -5.46 -45.36 25.01
N GLU A 431 -6.13 -44.74 25.96
CA GLU A 431 -7.56 -45.04 26.28
C GLU A 431 -8.50 -44.68 25.12
N ALA A 432 -8.23 -43.54 24.43
CA ALA A 432 -9.08 -43.10 23.31
C ALA A 432 -8.87 -43.90 22.02
N PHE A 433 -7.65 -44.38 21.75
CA PHE A 433 -7.28 -45.00 20.47
C PHE A 433 -6.95 -46.47 20.55
N GLY A 434 -6.88 -47.07 21.75
CA GLY A 434 -6.59 -48.49 22.00
C GLY A 434 -5.09 -48.80 22.05
N THR A 435 -4.75 -49.95 22.58
CA THR A 435 -3.36 -50.41 22.78
C THR A 435 -2.64 -50.83 21.50
N ASP A 436 -3.35 -51.05 20.42
CA ASP A 436 -2.86 -51.40 19.10
C ASP A 436 -2.09 -50.24 18.38
N ILE A 437 -2.19 -49.00 18.93
CA ILE A 437 -1.33 -47.88 18.52
C ILE A 437 0.08 -47.93 19.15
N LEU A 438 0.36 -48.94 20.01
CA LEU A 438 1.65 -49.06 20.72
C LEU A 438 2.64 -49.96 19.96
N HIS A 439 3.90 -49.62 20.03
CA HIS A 439 4.99 -50.52 19.75
C HIS A 439 5.17 -51.53 20.90
N LYS A 440 5.99 -52.57 20.68
CA LYS A 440 6.27 -53.59 21.68
C LYS A 440 6.92 -53.04 22.96
N ASP A 441 7.59 -51.90 22.87
CA ASP A 441 8.25 -51.19 23.98
C ASP A 441 7.32 -50.19 24.69
N GLY A 442 6.03 -50.16 24.32
CA GLY A 442 5.05 -49.28 24.90
C GLY A 442 5.06 -47.85 24.34
N ILE A 443 5.90 -47.52 23.37
CA ILE A 443 5.93 -46.20 22.72
C ILE A 443 4.77 -46.10 21.71
N ILE A 444 4.11 -44.94 21.65
CA ILE A 444 3.05 -44.70 20.65
C ILE A 444 3.64 -44.70 19.24
N ASN A 445 3.11 -45.59 18.38
CA ASN A 445 3.45 -45.63 16.97
C ASN A 445 2.74 -44.51 16.21
N ARG A 446 3.48 -43.45 15.93
CA ARG A 446 2.99 -42.25 15.25
C ARG A 446 2.39 -42.53 13.87
N LYS A 447 2.92 -43.51 13.13
CA LYS A 447 2.41 -43.87 11.80
C LYS A 447 1.03 -44.49 11.92
N VAL A 448 0.83 -45.38 12.89
CA VAL A 448 -0.46 -46.03 13.16
C VAL A 448 -1.46 -45.01 13.69
N LEU A 449 -1.09 -44.18 14.67
CA LEU A 449 -1.95 -43.12 15.18
C LEU A 449 -2.30 -42.12 14.07
N GLY A 450 -1.32 -41.69 13.31
CA GLY A 450 -1.49 -40.77 12.17
C GLY A 450 -2.48 -41.33 11.13
N SER A 451 -2.32 -42.59 10.72
CA SER A 451 -3.23 -43.22 9.74
C SER A 451 -4.69 -43.32 10.22
N ARG A 452 -4.92 -43.33 11.53
CA ARG A 452 -6.26 -43.32 12.12
C ARG A 452 -6.93 -41.96 12.15
N VAL A 453 -6.12 -40.93 12.40
CA VAL A 453 -6.65 -39.56 12.57
C VAL A 453 -6.66 -38.75 11.26
N PHE A 454 -5.66 -38.96 10.38
CA PHE A 454 -5.64 -38.30 9.07
C PHE A 454 -6.74 -38.87 8.17
N GLY A 455 -7.61 -38.00 7.67
CA GLY A 455 -8.80 -38.36 6.87
C GLY A 455 -10.06 -38.62 7.70
N ASN A 456 -9.98 -38.66 9.02
CA ASN A 456 -11.14 -38.80 9.90
C ASN A 456 -11.28 -37.65 10.88
N LYS A 457 -12.10 -36.64 10.52
CA LYS A 457 -12.32 -35.42 11.32
C LYS A 457 -12.73 -35.69 12.77
N LYS A 458 -13.50 -36.75 13.04
CA LYS A 458 -13.91 -37.10 14.42
C LYS A 458 -12.76 -37.60 15.25
N GLN A 459 -11.93 -38.48 14.68
CA GLN A 459 -10.75 -39.02 15.36
C GLN A 459 -9.68 -37.93 15.57
N LEU A 460 -9.49 -37.09 14.58
CA LEU A 460 -8.58 -35.93 14.70
C LEU A 460 -9.05 -35.01 15.84
N LYS A 461 -10.35 -34.73 15.92
CA LYS A 461 -10.89 -33.90 17.02
C LYS A 461 -10.65 -34.53 18.39
N ILE A 462 -10.84 -35.82 18.55
CA ILE A 462 -10.57 -36.52 19.82
C ILE A 462 -9.09 -36.36 20.20
N LEU A 463 -8.18 -36.54 19.25
CA LEU A 463 -6.74 -36.38 19.51
C LEU A 463 -6.40 -34.94 19.89
N THR A 464 -6.91 -33.96 19.17
CA THR A 464 -6.65 -32.53 19.45
C THR A 464 -7.25 -32.08 20.77
N ASP A 465 -8.44 -32.55 21.12
CA ASP A 465 -9.09 -32.24 22.42
C ASP A 465 -8.27 -32.75 23.61
N ILE A 466 -7.54 -33.86 23.43
CA ILE A 466 -6.61 -34.39 24.44
C ILE A 466 -5.28 -33.61 24.43
N MET A 467 -4.70 -33.41 23.25
CA MET A 467 -3.33 -32.94 23.11
C MET A 467 -3.15 -31.45 23.33
N TRP A 468 -4.04 -30.60 22.77
CA TRP A 468 -3.84 -29.15 22.80
C TRP A 468 -3.83 -28.54 24.21
N PRO A 469 -4.74 -28.92 25.15
CA PRO A 469 -4.64 -28.43 26.51
C PRO A 469 -3.33 -28.82 27.22
N VAL A 470 -2.85 -30.05 26.96
CA VAL A 470 -1.60 -30.55 27.55
C VAL A 470 -0.39 -29.80 27.00
N ILE A 471 -0.34 -29.62 25.67
CA ILE A 471 0.76 -28.86 25.02
C ILE A 471 0.74 -27.42 25.50
N ALA A 472 -0.44 -26.77 25.61
CA ALA A 472 -0.57 -25.41 26.11
C ALA A 472 -0.07 -25.28 27.57
N LYS A 473 -0.31 -26.30 28.42
CA LYS A 473 0.24 -26.33 29.79
C LYS A 473 1.75 -26.43 29.78
N LEU A 474 2.32 -27.37 29.01
CA LEU A 474 3.76 -27.54 28.86
C LEU A 474 4.44 -26.28 28.29
N ALA A 475 3.77 -25.58 27.35
CA ALA A 475 4.27 -24.33 26.80
C ALA A 475 4.34 -23.22 27.86
N ARG A 476 3.35 -23.14 28.79
CA ARG A 476 3.41 -22.21 29.92
C ARG A 476 4.54 -22.52 30.88
N GLU A 477 4.77 -23.80 31.18
CA GLU A 477 5.90 -24.23 32.02
C GLU A 477 7.26 -23.85 31.39
N GLU A 478 7.41 -24.02 30.07
CA GLU A 478 8.60 -23.56 29.33
C GLU A 478 8.73 -22.02 29.32
N MET A 479 7.62 -21.28 29.25
CA MET A 479 7.64 -19.81 29.37
C MET A 479 8.09 -19.37 30.77
N GLU A 480 7.63 -20.03 31.83
CA GLU A 480 8.06 -19.77 33.20
C GLU A 480 9.56 -20.03 33.37
N GLN A 481 10.08 -21.11 32.77
CA GLN A 481 11.49 -21.39 32.74
C GLN A 481 12.28 -20.31 32.00
N ALA A 482 11.81 -19.88 30.81
CA ALA A 482 12.43 -18.81 30.04
C ALA A 482 12.52 -17.50 30.84
N MET A 483 11.47 -17.17 31.60
CA MET A 483 11.47 -16.02 32.50
C MET A 483 12.50 -16.16 33.61
N ALA A 484 12.60 -17.35 34.22
CA ALA A 484 13.59 -17.63 35.26
C ALA A 484 15.04 -17.54 34.75
N GLU A 485 15.25 -17.84 33.47
CA GLU A 485 16.52 -17.66 32.75
C GLU A 485 16.79 -16.19 32.33
N GLY A 486 15.92 -15.25 32.64
CA GLY A 486 16.06 -13.83 32.30
C GLY A 486 15.83 -13.52 30.82
N LYS A 487 15.09 -14.36 30.11
CA LYS A 487 14.69 -14.07 28.72
C LYS A 487 13.53 -13.08 28.71
N HIS A 488 13.56 -12.14 27.77
CA HIS A 488 12.54 -11.11 27.62
C HIS A 488 11.55 -11.39 26.47
N VAL A 489 11.95 -12.17 25.48
CA VAL A 489 11.10 -12.52 24.34
C VAL A 489 11.04 -14.02 24.18
N CYS A 490 9.83 -14.57 24.17
CA CYS A 490 9.53 -15.97 23.91
C CYS A 490 8.79 -16.12 22.59
N VAL A 491 9.10 -17.17 21.83
CA VAL A 491 8.43 -17.53 20.57
C VAL A 491 7.83 -18.92 20.70
N ILE A 492 6.52 -19.04 20.61
CA ILE A 492 5.81 -20.32 20.51
C ILE A 492 5.74 -20.69 19.04
N ASP A 493 6.56 -21.64 18.60
CA ASP A 493 6.59 -22.19 17.24
C ASP A 493 5.52 -23.28 17.10
N ALA A 494 4.37 -22.95 16.49
CA ALA A 494 3.24 -23.86 16.36
C ALA A 494 2.52 -23.69 15.01
N ALA A 495 2.50 -24.75 14.20
CA ALA A 495 1.79 -24.72 12.91
C ALA A 495 0.28 -24.53 13.10
N MET A 496 -0.30 -25.10 14.15
CA MET A 496 -1.75 -25.09 14.47
C MET A 496 -2.09 -24.06 15.58
N LEU A 497 -1.31 -22.99 15.69
CA LEU A 497 -1.44 -21.98 16.76
C LEU A 497 -2.84 -21.38 16.87
N LEU A 498 -3.43 -21.03 15.73
CA LEU A 498 -4.74 -20.38 15.64
C LEU A 498 -5.88 -21.40 15.78
N GLU A 499 -5.74 -22.55 15.17
CA GLU A 499 -6.71 -23.66 15.28
C GLU A 499 -6.84 -24.16 16.73
N ALA A 500 -5.72 -24.14 17.46
CA ALA A 500 -5.68 -24.52 18.88
C ALA A 500 -6.18 -23.41 19.84
N GLY A 501 -6.47 -22.21 19.32
CA GLY A 501 -6.89 -21.07 20.13
C GLY A 501 -5.76 -20.44 20.96
N TRP A 502 -4.49 -20.72 20.61
CA TRP A 502 -3.33 -20.24 21.40
C TRP A 502 -2.94 -18.79 21.12
N GLN A 503 -3.63 -18.10 20.19
CA GLN A 503 -3.52 -16.65 20.04
C GLN A 503 -3.82 -15.91 21.38
N ASN A 504 -4.57 -16.54 22.28
CA ASN A 504 -4.85 -16.00 23.60
C ASN A 504 -3.66 -16.06 24.59
N MET A 505 -2.59 -16.77 24.23
CA MET A 505 -1.37 -16.90 25.04
C MET A 505 -0.26 -15.94 24.58
N VAL A 506 -0.44 -15.23 23.46
CA VAL A 506 0.61 -14.45 22.81
C VAL A 506 0.21 -12.98 22.64
N HIS A 507 1.19 -12.08 22.60
CA HIS A 507 0.98 -10.66 22.30
C HIS A 507 0.79 -10.42 20.81
N GLU A 508 1.58 -11.11 19.99
CA GLU A 508 1.57 -11.01 18.53
C GLU A 508 1.56 -12.40 17.89
N VAL A 509 0.81 -12.53 16.80
CA VAL A 509 0.88 -13.67 15.89
C VAL A 509 1.73 -13.27 14.69
N TRP A 510 2.80 -14.01 14.45
CA TRP A 510 3.67 -13.86 13.28
C TRP A 510 3.44 -15.04 12.35
N THR A 511 3.09 -14.75 11.10
CA THR A 511 2.76 -15.79 10.11
C THR A 511 3.77 -15.83 9.00
N VAL A 512 4.21 -17.03 8.64
CA VAL A 512 5.09 -17.27 7.49
C VAL A 512 4.26 -17.75 6.31
N VAL A 513 4.28 -17.00 5.21
CA VAL A 513 3.52 -17.26 3.99
C VAL A 513 4.42 -17.57 2.79
N ILE A 514 3.95 -18.46 1.93
CA ILE A 514 4.48 -18.73 0.60
C ILE A 514 3.31 -19.14 -0.32
N PRO A 515 3.44 -19.04 -1.64
CA PRO A 515 2.45 -19.58 -2.56
C PRO A 515 2.19 -21.07 -2.32
N GLU A 516 0.92 -21.47 -2.46
CA GLU A 516 0.51 -22.88 -2.22
C GLU A 516 1.28 -23.87 -3.11
N THR A 517 1.53 -23.50 -4.37
CA THR A 517 2.33 -24.30 -5.31
C THR A 517 3.75 -24.55 -4.79
N GLU A 518 4.37 -23.54 -4.20
CA GLU A 518 5.70 -23.67 -3.61
C GLU A 518 5.65 -24.50 -2.31
N ALA A 519 4.59 -24.37 -1.52
CA ALA A 519 4.39 -25.19 -0.34
C ALA A 519 4.26 -26.67 -0.70
N VAL A 520 3.44 -27.01 -1.72
CA VAL A 520 3.32 -28.37 -2.25
C VAL A 520 4.67 -28.93 -2.68
N ARG A 521 5.40 -28.17 -3.51
CA ARG A 521 6.75 -28.57 -3.96
C ARG A 521 7.67 -28.92 -2.79
N ARG A 522 7.73 -28.05 -1.78
CA ARG A 522 8.59 -28.26 -0.59
C ARG A 522 8.16 -29.46 0.26
N ILE A 523 6.84 -29.70 0.38
CA ILE A 523 6.32 -30.87 1.12
C ILE A 523 6.69 -32.16 0.39
N VAL A 524 6.49 -32.22 -0.93
CA VAL A 524 6.87 -33.39 -1.76
C VAL A 524 8.37 -33.66 -1.62
N GLU A 525 9.20 -32.65 -1.73
CA GLU A 525 10.67 -32.76 -1.66
C GLU A 525 11.15 -33.22 -0.28
N ARG A 526 10.58 -32.68 0.80
CA ARG A 526 10.97 -32.96 2.18
C ARG A 526 10.44 -34.31 2.69
N ASP A 527 9.16 -34.60 2.43
CA ASP A 527 8.43 -35.70 3.08
C ASP A 527 8.26 -36.91 2.14
N GLY A 528 8.63 -36.79 0.85
CA GLY A 528 8.46 -37.85 -0.15
C GLY A 528 6.99 -38.19 -0.46
N LEU A 529 6.07 -37.25 -0.22
CA LEU A 529 4.65 -37.41 -0.49
C LEU A 529 4.34 -37.20 -1.99
N SER A 530 3.21 -37.75 -2.46
CA SER A 530 2.66 -37.35 -3.75
C SER A 530 2.11 -35.91 -3.69
N GLU A 531 1.97 -35.26 -4.85
CA GLU A 531 1.38 -33.92 -4.93
C GLU A 531 -0.03 -33.88 -4.34
N ASP A 532 -0.87 -34.88 -4.64
CA ASP A 532 -2.23 -35.00 -4.11
C ASP A 532 -2.25 -35.12 -2.57
N ALA A 533 -1.31 -35.89 -2.00
CA ALA A 533 -1.20 -36.02 -0.56
C ALA A 533 -0.68 -34.72 0.10
N ALA A 534 0.25 -34.02 -0.54
CA ALA A 534 0.73 -32.73 -0.08
C ALA A 534 -0.38 -31.66 -0.13
N GLN A 535 -1.18 -31.64 -1.20
CA GLN A 535 -2.31 -30.72 -1.35
C GLN A 535 -3.43 -31.02 -0.34
N SER A 536 -3.76 -32.30 -0.13
CA SER A 536 -4.74 -32.70 0.89
C SER A 536 -4.29 -32.28 2.30
N ARG A 537 -2.99 -32.33 2.58
CA ARG A 537 -2.42 -31.87 3.85
C ARG A 537 -2.59 -30.36 4.03
N LEU A 538 -2.35 -29.55 2.99
CA LEU A 538 -2.56 -28.11 3.04
C LEU A 538 -4.04 -27.75 3.21
N GLN A 539 -4.94 -28.45 2.51
CA GLN A 539 -6.40 -28.24 2.62
C GLN A 539 -6.97 -28.59 4.01
N SER A 540 -6.25 -29.37 4.81
CA SER A 540 -6.63 -29.70 6.18
C SER A 540 -6.27 -28.64 7.21
N GLN A 541 -5.51 -27.62 6.82
CA GLN A 541 -5.08 -26.48 7.63
C GLN A 541 -5.86 -25.21 7.27
N MET A 542 -5.76 -24.17 8.10
CA MET A 542 -6.22 -22.84 7.72
C MET A 542 -5.47 -22.36 6.48
N SER A 543 -6.18 -21.69 5.58
CA SER A 543 -5.55 -21.08 4.40
C SER A 543 -4.59 -19.95 4.79
N GLY A 544 -3.63 -19.63 3.91
CA GLY A 544 -2.73 -18.49 4.10
C GLY A 544 -3.48 -17.19 4.39
N GLN A 545 -4.61 -16.94 3.70
CA GLN A 545 -5.47 -15.79 3.95
C GLN A 545 -6.03 -15.77 5.38
N GLN A 546 -6.60 -16.89 5.83
CA GLN A 546 -7.16 -17.00 7.17
C GLN A 546 -6.12 -16.79 8.28
N LEU A 547 -4.88 -17.23 8.04
CA LEU A 547 -3.77 -17.00 8.95
C LEU A 547 -3.37 -15.52 8.97
N VAL A 548 -3.22 -14.89 7.79
CA VAL A 548 -2.84 -13.47 7.66
C VAL A 548 -3.91 -12.54 8.23
N ASP A 549 -5.18 -12.89 8.08
CA ASP A 549 -6.30 -12.12 8.66
C ASP A 549 -6.23 -12.00 10.19
N GLN A 550 -5.50 -12.88 10.86
CA GLN A 550 -5.30 -12.87 12.31
C GLN A 550 -3.86 -12.49 12.71
N SER A 551 -3.00 -12.18 11.74
CA SER A 551 -1.57 -11.93 11.98
C SER A 551 -1.28 -10.47 12.31
N HIS A 552 -0.28 -10.27 13.17
CA HIS A 552 0.29 -8.97 13.47
C HIS A 552 1.50 -8.67 12.58
N VAL A 553 2.29 -9.69 12.24
CA VAL A 553 3.44 -9.59 11.34
C VAL A 553 3.40 -10.74 10.35
N VAL A 554 3.66 -10.44 9.08
CA VAL A 554 3.77 -11.44 8.01
C VAL A 554 5.20 -11.48 7.51
N LEU A 555 5.72 -12.68 7.33
CA LEU A 555 7.05 -12.99 6.82
C LEU A 555 6.90 -13.95 5.63
N SER A 556 7.88 -13.97 4.73
CA SER A 556 7.90 -14.93 3.63
C SER A 556 9.30 -15.51 3.42
N THR A 557 9.33 -16.80 3.13
CA THR A 557 10.56 -17.53 2.78
C THR A 557 10.61 -17.87 1.29
N LEU A 558 9.88 -17.13 0.47
CA LEU A 558 9.78 -17.38 -0.98
C LEU A 558 11.11 -17.11 -1.69
N TRP A 559 11.83 -16.10 -1.25
CA TRP A 559 13.10 -15.67 -1.85
C TRP A 559 14.31 -16.30 -1.14
N GLU A 560 15.51 -15.89 -1.54
CA GLU A 560 16.77 -16.34 -1.00
C GLU A 560 16.85 -16.16 0.54
N PRO A 561 17.62 -17.00 1.22
CA PRO A 561 17.71 -17.00 2.70
C PRO A 561 18.05 -15.63 3.31
N HIS A 562 18.85 -14.80 2.63
CA HIS A 562 19.23 -13.48 3.12
C HIS A 562 18.08 -12.48 3.07
N VAL A 563 17.12 -12.62 2.13
CA VAL A 563 15.90 -11.80 2.07
C VAL A 563 15.00 -12.11 3.26
N THR A 564 14.83 -13.40 3.59
CA THR A 564 14.13 -13.81 4.81
C THR A 564 14.82 -13.27 6.06
N GLN A 565 16.15 -13.31 6.12
CA GLN A 565 16.92 -12.79 7.25
C GLN A 565 16.64 -11.30 7.46
N ARG A 566 16.68 -10.49 6.41
CA ARG A 566 16.36 -9.04 6.47
C ARG A 566 14.95 -8.78 6.99
N GLN A 567 13.95 -9.58 6.57
CA GLN A 567 12.59 -9.45 7.08
C GLN A 567 12.49 -9.74 8.57
N VAL A 568 13.14 -10.81 9.03
CA VAL A 568 13.16 -11.20 10.45
C VAL A 568 13.88 -10.16 11.30
N GLU A 569 15.03 -9.66 10.86
CA GLU A 569 15.78 -8.59 11.54
C GLU A 569 14.97 -7.29 11.63
N LYS A 570 14.29 -6.92 10.56
CA LYS A 570 13.39 -5.75 10.54
C LYS A 570 12.26 -5.90 11.56
N ALA A 571 11.56 -7.05 11.54
CA ALA A 571 10.47 -7.32 12.47
C ALA A 571 10.97 -7.33 13.92
N TRP A 572 12.14 -7.93 14.17
CA TRP A 572 12.76 -7.97 15.48
C TRP A 572 13.16 -6.58 15.99
N ALA A 573 13.80 -5.77 15.16
CA ALA A 573 14.18 -4.39 15.51
C ALA A 573 12.96 -3.53 15.86
N LEU A 574 11.89 -3.64 15.07
CA LEU A 574 10.63 -2.96 15.34
C LEU A 574 9.95 -3.45 16.62
N LEU A 575 10.04 -4.75 16.92
CA LEU A 575 9.57 -5.33 18.18
C LEU A 575 10.35 -4.76 19.37
N GLN A 576 11.69 -4.79 19.32
CA GLN A 576 12.54 -4.29 20.41
C GLN A 576 12.26 -2.81 20.69
N LYS A 577 12.05 -2.00 19.64
CA LYS A 577 11.66 -0.60 19.77
C LYS A 577 10.32 -0.47 20.53
N ARG A 578 9.29 -1.24 20.15
CA ARG A 578 7.98 -1.22 20.82
C ARG A 578 8.06 -1.63 22.29
N ILE A 579 8.87 -2.67 22.61
CA ILE A 579 9.06 -3.12 23.99
C ILE A 579 9.76 -2.05 24.82
N SER A 580 10.77 -1.37 24.27
CA SER A 580 11.50 -0.31 24.99
C SER A 580 10.70 0.98 25.18
N GLU A 581 9.78 1.29 24.27
CA GLU A 581 8.91 2.47 24.32
C GLU A 581 7.61 2.22 25.13
N ALA A 582 7.29 0.97 25.46
CA ALA A 582 6.15 0.66 26.31
C ALA A 582 6.35 1.32 27.69
N PRO A 583 5.37 2.12 28.18
CA PRO A 583 5.49 2.74 29.49
C PRO A 583 5.72 1.63 30.52
N SER A 584 6.82 1.76 31.28
CA SER A 584 7.05 0.94 32.47
C SER A 584 5.80 1.13 33.35
N GLY A 585 4.94 0.11 33.44
CA GLY A 585 3.72 0.20 34.23
C GLY A 585 4.01 0.62 35.66
N PRO A 586 2.99 1.21 36.33
CA PRO A 586 3.14 1.70 37.72
C PRO A 586 3.56 0.60 38.69
#